data_b8c08fd9edd109167b49b731483ebda3
#
_entry.id   b8c08fd9edd109167b49b731483ebda3
#
_cell.length_a   1.000
_cell.length_b   1.000
_cell.length_c   1.000
_cell.angle_alpha   90.00
_cell.angle_beta   90.00
_cell.angle_gamma   90.00
#
_symmetry.space_group_name_H-M   'P 1'
#
loop_
_entity.id
_entity.type
_entity.pdbx_description
1 polymer ?
#
loop_
_entity_poly.entity_id
_entity_poly.type
_entity_poly.pdbx_seq_one_letter_code
_entity_poly.pdbx_strand_id
1 'polypeptide(L)'
;MTQEIDLPYDLKNEFLLDEIANSFNDKIVGEANNKKMIFLSCISKDLPRQFRQSAIVSSSSSAGKSNLINSILEIFSKDVIDHTDFTTSFFMRSNPNLNGKILKLEQMEKTNDKHQVSLGILKHQLSEGKTKIGLSERDKDGKFQPVSQEVNGIPIFISTTTNQQIDRWAHISNEFYQLGTF
;
A
#
# COMPACT_ATOMS: atom_id res chain seq x y z
N MET A 1 -32.62 14.82 -7.14
CA MET A 1 -32.35 14.50 -8.55
C MET A 1 -30.93 13.97 -8.62
N THR A 2 -30.78 12.66 -8.76
CA THR A 2 -29.49 12.01 -9.02
C THR A 2 -29.14 12.36 -10.47
N GLN A 3 -28.07 13.11 -10.70
CA GLN A 3 -27.52 13.26 -12.04
C GLN A 3 -27.04 11.88 -12.52
N GLU A 4 -27.63 11.41 -13.60
CA GLU A 4 -27.18 10.21 -14.28
C GLU A 4 -25.82 10.54 -14.91
N ILE A 5 -24.75 9.93 -14.41
CA ILE A 5 -23.41 10.11 -14.96
C ILE A 5 -23.33 9.24 -16.21
N ASP A 6 -23.22 9.87 -17.37
CA ASP A 6 -22.99 9.16 -18.63
C ASP A 6 -21.54 8.63 -18.66
N LEU A 7 -21.39 7.35 -18.31
CA LEU A 7 -20.09 6.66 -18.34
C LEU A 7 -19.70 6.29 -19.76
N PRO A 8 -18.41 6.33 -20.11
CA PRO A 8 -17.90 5.74 -21.33
C PRO A 8 -18.39 4.29 -21.50
N TYR A 9 -18.65 3.90 -22.75
CA TYR A 9 -19.21 2.57 -23.07
C TYR A 9 -18.42 1.43 -22.40
N ASP A 10 -17.09 1.52 -22.41
CA ASP A 10 -16.20 0.50 -21.83
C ASP A 10 -16.40 0.32 -20.32
N LEU A 11 -16.78 1.38 -19.60
CA LEU A 11 -17.06 1.30 -18.16
C LEU A 11 -18.46 0.79 -17.84
N LYS A 12 -19.33 0.63 -18.85
CA LYS A 12 -20.67 0.01 -18.72
C LYS A 12 -20.61 -1.51 -18.90
N ASN A 13 -19.45 -2.06 -19.26
CA ASN A 13 -19.27 -3.49 -19.41
C ASN A 13 -19.30 -4.19 -18.04
N GLU A 14 -20.31 -5.01 -17.79
CA GLU A 14 -20.45 -5.79 -16.55
C GLU A 14 -19.32 -6.80 -16.32
N PHE A 15 -18.62 -7.21 -17.39
CA PHE A 15 -17.50 -8.15 -17.36
C PHE A 15 -16.13 -7.47 -17.33
N LEU A 16 -16.07 -6.13 -17.24
CA LEU A 16 -14.81 -5.38 -17.30
C LEU A 16 -13.76 -5.87 -16.30
N LEU A 17 -14.16 -6.16 -15.07
CA LEU A 17 -13.23 -6.67 -14.06
C LEU A 17 -12.74 -8.09 -14.37
N ASP A 18 -13.56 -8.90 -15.02
CA ASP A 18 -13.17 -10.24 -15.49
C ASP A 18 -12.16 -10.14 -16.62
N GLU A 19 -12.37 -9.25 -17.57
CA GLU A 19 -11.45 -8.99 -18.67
C GLU A 19 -10.10 -8.47 -18.15
N ILE A 20 -10.11 -7.54 -17.20
CA ILE A 20 -8.91 -7.06 -16.54
C ILE A 20 -8.18 -8.20 -15.83
N ALA A 21 -8.88 -9.02 -15.05
CA ALA A 21 -8.26 -10.14 -14.35
C ALA A 21 -7.67 -11.16 -15.35
N ASN A 22 -8.34 -11.41 -16.46
CA ASN A 22 -7.89 -12.31 -17.51
C ASN A 22 -6.67 -11.79 -18.28
N SER A 23 -6.51 -10.47 -18.41
CA SER A 23 -5.33 -9.87 -19.06
C SER A 23 -4.00 -10.20 -18.33
N PHE A 24 -4.07 -10.65 -17.09
CA PHE A 24 -2.89 -11.10 -16.33
C PHE A 24 -2.60 -12.60 -16.45
N ASN A 25 -3.40 -13.36 -17.22
CA ASN A 25 -3.27 -14.83 -17.28
C ASN A 25 -1.95 -15.31 -17.88
N ASP A 26 -1.30 -14.50 -18.72
CA ASP A 26 0.03 -14.81 -19.26
C ASP A 26 1.11 -14.84 -18.17
N LYS A 27 0.93 -14.09 -17.09
CA LYS A 27 1.88 -14.02 -15.98
C LYS A 27 1.46 -14.86 -14.77
N ILE A 28 0.15 -14.98 -14.55
CA ILE A 28 -0.43 -15.62 -13.37
C ILE A 28 -1.66 -16.42 -13.77
N VAL A 29 -1.59 -17.72 -13.61
CA VAL A 29 -2.71 -18.63 -13.85
C VAL A 29 -3.63 -18.66 -12.63
N GLY A 30 -4.94 -18.56 -12.84
CA GLY A 30 -5.92 -18.55 -11.75
C GLY A 30 -5.98 -17.23 -10.98
N GLU A 31 -6.31 -17.29 -9.70
CA GLU A 31 -6.35 -16.16 -8.77
C GLU A 31 -7.27 -15.00 -9.21
N ALA A 32 -8.33 -15.27 -9.98
CA ALA A 32 -9.18 -14.24 -10.59
C ALA A 32 -9.71 -13.21 -9.57
N ASN A 33 -10.21 -13.68 -8.42
CA ASN A 33 -10.74 -12.79 -7.39
C ASN A 33 -9.65 -11.96 -6.73
N ASN A 34 -8.49 -12.54 -6.45
CA ASN A 34 -7.36 -11.81 -5.86
C ASN A 34 -6.81 -10.77 -6.84
N LYS A 35 -6.73 -11.08 -8.14
CA LYS A 35 -6.39 -10.11 -9.19
C LYS A 35 -7.32 -8.91 -9.17
N LYS A 36 -8.64 -9.15 -9.18
CA LYS A 36 -9.67 -8.10 -9.12
C LYS A 36 -9.53 -7.24 -7.86
N MET A 37 -9.40 -7.88 -6.70
CA MET A 37 -9.30 -7.17 -5.42
C MET A 37 -8.06 -6.30 -5.32
N ILE A 38 -6.89 -6.80 -5.72
CA ILE A 38 -5.64 -6.01 -5.71
C ILE A 38 -5.76 -4.85 -6.70
N PHE A 39 -6.30 -5.10 -7.90
CA PHE A 39 -6.51 -4.06 -8.90
C PHE A 39 -7.44 -2.95 -8.39
N LEU A 40 -8.60 -3.31 -7.80
CA LEU A 40 -9.53 -2.36 -7.20
C LEU A 40 -8.91 -1.58 -6.05
N SER A 41 -8.10 -2.24 -5.20
CA SER A 41 -7.34 -1.56 -4.17
C SER A 41 -6.41 -0.51 -4.79
N CYS A 42 -5.68 -0.86 -5.85
CA CYS A 42 -4.79 0.09 -6.53
C CYS A 42 -5.52 1.30 -7.12
N ILE A 43 -6.68 1.10 -7.76
CA ILE A 43 -7.51 2.21 -8.29
C ILE A 43 -8.02 3.10 -7.16
N SER A 44 -8.34 2.51 -6.00
CA SER A 44 -8.90 3.26 -4.88
C SER A 44 -7.99 4.37 -4.35
N LYS A 45 -6.68 4.36 -4.69
CA LYS A 45 -5.71 5.41 -4.31
C LYS A 45 -6.15 6.83 -4.71
N ASP A 46 -6.92 6.95 -5.80
CA ASP A 46 -7.39 8.22 -6.35
C ASP A 46 -8.77 8.64 -5.81
N LEU A 47 -9.41 7.77 -5.03
CA LEU A 47 -10.71 8.05 -4.42
C LEU A 47 -10.56 8.93 -3.16
N PRO A 48 -11.65 9.55 -2.69
CA PRO A 48 -11.72 10.15 -1.37
C PRO A 48 -11.31 9.14 -0.27
N ARG A 49 -10.69 9.63 0.80
CA ARG A 49 -10.09 8.81 1.86
C ARG A 49 -10.95 7.64 2.33
N GLN A 50 -12.23 7.89 2.58
CA GLN A 50 -13.17 6.89 3.11
C GLN A 50 -13.42 5.71 2.16
N PHE A 51 -13.01 5.81 0.90
CA PHE A 51 -13.13 4.76 -0.12
C PHE A 51 -11.79 4.13 -0.50
N ARG A 52 -10.68 4.60 0.08
CA ARG A 52 -9.35 4.02 -0.17
C ARG A 52 -9.22 2.70 0.57
N GLN A 53 -8.70 1.70 -0.13
CA GLN A 53 -8.58 0.35 0.38
C GLN A 53 -7.15 -0.16 0.21
N SER A 54 -6.59 -0.66 1.30
CA SER A 54 -5.30 -1.34 1.30
C SER A 54 -5.51 -2.85 1.30
N ALA A 55 -4.57 -3.62 0.77
CA ALA A 55 -4.68 -5.07 0.70
C ALA A 55 -3.45 -5.77 1.28
N ILE A 56 -3.70 -6.87 1.99
CA ILE A 56 -2.68 -7.79 2.47
C ILE A 56 -2.93 -9.16 1.85
N VAL A 57 -1.97 -9.65 1.10
CA VAL A 57 -2.02 -10.98 0.50
C VAL A 57 -1.33 -11.97 1.41
N SER A 58 -2.10 -12.90 1.97
CA SER A 58 -1.57 -13.94 2.87
C SER A 58 -1.66 -15.32 2.23
N SER A 59 -0.64 -16.12 2.38
CA SER A 59 -0.66 -17.55 2.08
C SER A 59 0.57 -18.24 2.67
N SER A 60 0.69 -19.54 2.46
CA SER A 60 1.92 -20.27 2.77
C SER A 60 3.14 -19.65 2.07
N SER A 61 4.32 -19.93 2.57
CA SER A 61 5.57 -19.50 1.93
C SER A 61 5.65 -20.04 0.50
N SER A 62 6.26 -19.25 -0.40
CA SER A 62 6.51 -19.63 -1.81
C SER A 62 5.25 -19.80 -2.70
N ALA A 63 4.11 -19.32 -2.30
CA ALA A 63 2.84 -19.46 -3.04
C ALA A 63 2.64 -18.41 -4.16
N GLY A 64 3.69 -17.77 -4.67
CA GLY A 64 3.59 -16.83 -5.79
C GLY A 64 3.02 -15.44 -5.46
N LYS A 65 2.82 -15.11 -4.18
CA LYS A 65 2.25 -13.82 -3.74
C LYS A 65 2.92 -12.59 -4.36
N SER A 66 4.25 -12.56 -4.30
CA SER A 66 5.03 -11.43 -4.84
C SER A 66 4.86 -11.30 -6.34
N ASN A 67 4.80 -12.43 -7.08
CA ASN A 67 4.55 -12.40 -8.51
C ASN A 67 3.17 -11.84 -8.85
N LEU A 68 2.14 -12.24 -8.10
CA LEU A 68 0.77 -11.74 -8.25
C LEU A 68 0.73 -10.22 -8.06
N ILE A 69 1.28 -9.73 -6.96
CA ILE A 69 1.30 -8.30 -6.66
C ILE A 69 2.11 -7.54 -7.71
N ASN A 70 3.32 -7.99 -8.03
CA ASN A 70 4.21 -7.29 -8.97
C ASN A 70 3.58 -7.16 -10.35
N SER A 71 2.94 -8.21 -10.85
CA SER A 71 2.30 -8.18 -12.17
C SER A 71 1.17 -7.15 -12.27
N ILE A 72 0.41 -6.95 -11.19
CA ILE A 72 -0.64 -5.93 -11.17
C ILE A 72 -0.05 -4.53 -10.97
N LEU A 73 0.95 -4.39 -10.09
CA LEU A 73 1.57 -3.11 -9.80
C LEU A 73 2.35 -2.51 -10.99
N GLU A 74 2.76 -3.31 -11.97
CA GLU A 74 3.37 -2.80 -13.20
C GLU A 74 2.50 -1.76 -13.91
N ILE A 75 1.16 -1.92 -13.89
CA ILE A 75 0.22 -0.95 -14.47
C ILE A 75 0.31 0.40 -13.76
N PHE A 76 0.59 0.38 -12.47
CA PHE A 76 0.64 1.56 -11.60
C PHE A 76 2.06 2.03 -11.31
N SER A 77 3.04 1.65 -12.12
CA SER A 77 4.48 1.82 -11.86
C SER A 77 4.90 3.25 -11.50
N LYS A 78 4.21 4.27 -12.03
CA LYS A 78 4.47 5.69 -11.72
C LYS A 78 4.05 6.11 -10.31
N ASP A 79 3.14 5.36 -9.70
CA ASP A 79 2.57 5.67 -8.40
C ASP A 79 3.05 4.72 -7.30
N VAL A 80 3.74 3.64 -7.69
CA VAL A 80 4.28 2.66 -6.76
C VAL A 80 5.58 3.15 -6.13
N ILE A 81 5.61 3.10 -4.81
CA ILE A 81 6.82 3.26 -4.01
C ILE A 81 7.16 1.86 -3.48
N ASP A 82 8.16 1.24 -4.10
CA ASP A 82 8.62 -0.11 -3.76
C ASP A 82 9.86 -0.03 -2.87
N HIS A 83 9.71 -0.38 -1.61
CA HIS A 83 10.81 -0.47 -0.67
C HIS A 83 10.70 -1.74 0.16
N THR A 84 11.80 -2.45 0.26
CA THR A 84 11.90 -3.67 1.07
C THR A 84 11.71 -3.34 2.56
N ASP A 85 12.21 -2.17 2.99
CA ASP A 85 12.10 -1.70 4.36
C ASP A 85 11.68 -0.22 4.39
N PHE A 86 10.50 0.08 4.92
CA PHE A 86 10.13 1.45 5.27
C PHE A 86 10.79 1.83 6.59
N THR A 87 11.90 2.53 6.48
CA THR A 87 12.58 3.07 7.63
C THR A 87 12.07 4.48 7.95
N THR A 88 12.19 4.88 9.21
CA THR A 88 11.95 6.28 9.62
C THR A 88 12.72 7.24 8.71
N SER A 89 13.94 6.87 8.32
CA SER A 89 14.78 7.66 7.41
C SER A 89 14.19 7.86 6.01
N PHE A 90 13.39 6.93 5.50
CA PHE A 90 12.67 7.10 4.24
C PHE A 90 11.69 8.27 4.33
N PHE A 91 10.83 8.26 5.34
CA PHE A 91 9.87 9.34 5.56
C PHE A 91 10.54 10.69 5.80
N MET A 92 11.72 10.68 6.39
CA MET A 92 12.48 11.85 6.76
C MET A 92 13.20 12.53 5.59
N ARG A 93 13.76 11.75 4.67
CA ARG A 93 14.63 12.31 3.62
C ARG A 93 13.89 12.70 2.34
N SER A 94 12.79 12.05 2.07
CA SER A 94 12.08 12.23 0.80
C SER A 94 10.96 13.28 0.88
N ASN A 95 10.55 13.72 2.08
CA ASN A 95 9.38 14.60 2.29
C ASN A 95 8.23 14.24 1.30
N PRO A 96 7.83 12.97 1.25
CA PRO A 96 6.97 12.49 0.19
C PRO A 96 5.55 13.02 0.39
N ASN A 97 4.94 13.48 -0.69
CA ASN A 97 3.50 13.55 -0.76
C ASN A 97 2.97 12.15 -1.11
N LEU A 98 2.33 11.50 -0.15
CA LEU A 98 1.83 10.13 -0.29
C LEU A 98 0.42 10.03 -0.86
N ASN A 99 -0.22 11.16 -1.20
CA ASN A 99 -1.52 11.13 -1.86
C ASN A 99 -1.43 10.47 -3.23
N GLY A 100 -2.35 9.54 -3.50
CA GLY A 100 -2.39 8.82 -4.76
C GLY A 100 -1.20 7.86 -4.95
N LYS A 101 -0.44 7.55 -3.89
CA LYS A 101 0.67 6.60 -3.95
C LYS A 101 0.28 5.24 -3.42
N ILE A 102 0.95 4.22 -3.96
CA ILE A 102 0.85 2.82 -3.56
C ILE A 102 2.17 2.44 -2.89
N LEU A 103 2.13 2.15 -1.60
CA LEU A 103 3.29 1.66 -0.88
C LEU A 103 3.30 0.13 -0.93
N LYS A 104 4.25 -0.45 -1.66
CA LYS A 104 4.48 -1.89 -1.65
C LYS A 104 5.40 -2.24 -0.50
N LEU A 105 4.94 -3.14 0.38
CA LEU A 105 5.68 -3.62 1.53
C LEU A 105 5.96 -5.11 1.36
N GLU A 106 7.22 -5.49 1.31
CA GLU A 106 7.62 -6.90 1.40
C GLU A 106 7.88 -7.26 2.85
N GLN A 107 7.30 -8.37 3.30
CA GLN A 107 7.55 -9.05 4.58
C GLN A 107 7.94 -8.15 5.78
N MET A 108 6.98 -7.67 6.52
CA MET A 108 7.25 -7.01 7.82
C MET A 108 7.55 -8.01 8.95
N GLU A 109 8.34 -9.03 8.66
CA GLU A 109 8.62 -10.13 9.61
C GLU A 109 9.65 -9.76 10.69
N LYS A 110 10.42 -8.71 10.49
CA LYS A 110 11.48 -8.32 11.41
C LYS A 110 10.96 -7.42 12.53
N THR A 111 10.80 -7.99 13.69
CA THR A 111 10.38 -7.32 14.93
C THR A 111 11.57 -6.65 15.65
N ASN A 112 12.27 -5.73 15.02
CA ASN A 112 13.20 -4.89 15.76
C ASN A 112 12.55 -3.53 16.09
N ASP A 113 13.05 -2.85 17.12
CA ASP A 113 12.48 -1.59 17.60
C ASP A 113 12.36 -0.51 16.53
N LYS A 114 13.27 -0.51 15.55
CA LYS A 114 13.23 0.44 14.42
C LYS A 114 12.01 0.23 13.52
N HIS A 115 11.58 -1.03 13.31
CA HIS A 115 10.40 -1.33 12.53
C HIS A 115 9.11 -0.95 13.27
N GLN A 116 9.07 -1.08 14.59
CA GLN A 116 7.91 -0.67 15.38
C GLN A 116 7.66 0.83 15.28
N VAL A 117 8.72 1.65 15.32
CA VAL A 117 8.60 3.10 15.13
C VAL A 117 8.06 3.43 13.74
N SER A 118 8.58 2.79 12.70
CA SER A 118 8.13 3.00 11.32
C SER A 118 6.67 2.59 11.13
N LEU A 119 6.25 1.48 11.73
CA LEU A 119 4.85 1.05 11.75
C LEU A 119 3.94 2.04 12.47
N GLY A 120 4.41 2.62 13.57
CA GLY A 120 3.68 3.69 14.28
C GLY A 120 3.46 4.92 13.39
N ILE A 121 4.49 5.34 12.66
CA ILE A 121 4.42 6.43 11.68
C ILE A 121 3.40 6.10 10.59
N LEU A 122 3.45 4.88 10.03
CA LEU A 122 2.52 4.45 8.99
C LEU A 122 1.08 4.41 9.48
N LYS A 123 0.82 3.88 10.68
CA LYS A 123 -0.52 3.90 11.29
C LYS A 123 -1.05 5.31 11.41
N HIS A 124 -0.25 6.20 11.98
CA HIS A 124 -0.64 7.60 12.16
C HIS A 124 -0.90 8.28 10.79
N GLN A 125 -0.07 7.96 9.79
CA GLN A 125 -0.23 8.49 8.44
C GLN A 125 -1.54 8.02 7.79
N LEU A 126 -1.90 6.75 7.97
CA LEU A 126 -3.17 6.21 7.48
C LEU A 126 -4.38 6.85 8.17
N SER A 127 -4.27 7.03 9.50
CA SER A 127 -5.37 7.59 10.30
C SER A 127 -5.54 9.08 10.09
N GLU A 128 -4.47 9.86 10.04
CA GLU A 128 -4.52 11.32 10.06
C GLU A 128 -4.17 11.98 8.73
N GLY A 129 -3.50 11.24 7.83
CA GLY A 129 -3.01 11.77 6.55
C GLY A 129 -1.86 12.77 6.68
N LYS A 130 -1.34 12.94 7.90
CA LYS A 130 -0.29 13.90 8.20
C LYS A 130 0.49 13.46 9.43
N THR A 131 1.80 13.33 9.31
CA THR A 131 2.66 12.93 10.42
C THR A 131 3.84 13.89 10.54
N LYS A 132 4.12 14.37 11.74
CA LYS A 132 5.33 15.14 12.05
C LYS A 132 6.35 14.24 12.73
N ILE A 133 7.53 14.21 12.16
CA ILE A 133 8.65 13.40 12.64
C ILE A 133 9.74 14.34 13.14
N GLY A 134 10.09 14.22 14.43
CA GLY A 134 11.20 14.96 15.02
C GLY A 134 12.53 14.29 14.72
N LEU A 135 13.51 15.08 14.35
CA LEU A 135 14.87 14.69 14.03
C LEU A 135 15.89 15.48 14.82
N SER A 136 17.08 14.92 14.94
CA SER A 136 18.26 15.68 15.31
C SER A 136 19.23 15.70 14.15
N GLU A 137 19.43 16.85 13.54
CA GLU A 137 20.41 17.05 12.48
C GLU A 137 21.61 17.82 13.03
N ARG A 138 22.79 17.57 12.46
CA ARG A 138 23.99 18.35 12.79
C ARG A 138 24.01 19.61 11.93
N ASP A 139 24.16 20.75 12.56
CA ASP A 139 24.44 22.00 11.87
C ASP A 139 25.87 22.05 11.31
N LYS A 140 26.21 23.17 10.66
CA LYS A 140 27.54 23.38 10.07
C LYS A 140 28.66 23.36 11.09
N ASP A 141 28.36 23.62 12.35
CA ASP A 141 29.30 23.65 13.49
C ASP A 141 29.34 22.30 14.23
N GLY A 142 28.62 21.28 13.72
CA GLY A 142 28.59 19.93 14.30
C GLY A 142 27.68 19.77 15.51
N LYS A 143 26.89 20.80 15.88
CA LYS A 143 25.93 20.73 16.98
C LYS A 143 24.62 20.14 16.52
N PHE A 144 24.02 19.30 17.37
CA PHE A 144 22.70 18.74 17.11
C PHE A 144 21.61 19.79 17.29
N GLN A 145 20.80 19.94 16.25
CA GLN A 145 19.62 20.80 16.23
C GLN A 145 18.35 19.96 16.00
N PRO A 146 17.27 20.20 16.75
CA PRO A 146 16.01 19.54 16.50
C PRO A 146 15.39 20.06 15.19
N VAL A 147 15.13 19.16 14.25
CA VAL A 147 14.46 19.46 12.98
C VAL A 147 13.15 18.67 12.96
N SER A 148 12.07 19.30 12.51
CA SER A 148 10.77 18.64 12.33
C SER A 148 10.48 18.52 10.85
N GLN A 149 10.19 17.32 10.41
CA GLN A 149 9.76 17.06 9.04
C GLN A 149 8.32 16.55 9.01
N GLU A 150 7.57 17.00 8.02
CA GLU A 150 6.18 16.65 7.86
C GLU A 150 5.99 15.77 6.62
N VAL A 151 5.31 14.63 6.81
CA VAL A 151 4.88 13.73 5.74
C VAL A 151 3.38 13.92 5.53
N ASN A 152 2.98 14.16 4.30
CA ASN A 152 1.60 14.46 3.96
C ASN A 152 1.01 13.39 3.03
N GLY A 153 -0.31 13.21 3.12
CA GLY A 153 -1.09 12.37 2.23
C GLY A 153 -1.36 10.98 2.77
N ILE A 154 -2.41 10.36 2.30
CA ILE A 154 -2.82 9.00 2.65
C ILE A 154 -2.54 8.10 1.46
N PRO A 155 -1.53 7.23 1.52
CA PRO A 155 -1.30 6.21 0.52
C PRO A 155 -2.26 5.05 0.71
N ILE A 156 -2.28 4.13 -0.25
CA ILE A 156 -2.72 2.75 -0.01
C ILE A 156 -1.51 1.84 0.19
N PHE A 157 -1.72 0.73 0.86
CA PHE A 157 -0.71 -0.31 1.06
C PHE A 157 -1.09 -1.57 0.33
N ILE A 158 -0.10 -2.18 -0.32
CA ILE A 158 -0.18 -3.55 -0.81
C ILE A 158 0.98 -4.32 -0.17
N SER A 159 0.67 -5.35 0.59
CA SER A 159 1.67 -6.12 1.33
C SER A 159 1.49 -7.62 1.17
N THR A 160 2.57 -8.35 1.43
CA THR A 160 2.54 -9.81 1.56
C THR A 160 2.83 -10.22 2.99
N THR A 161 2.20 -11.30 3.43
CA THR A 161 2.48 -11.93 4.73
C THR A 161 2.31 -13.44 4.66
N THR A 162 2.75 -14.14 5.69
CA THR A 162 2.42 -15.56 5.90
C THR A 162 1.18 -15.68 6.76
N ASN A 163 0.45 -16.81 6.63
CA ASN A 163 -0.76 -17.05 7.42
C ASN A 163 -0.50 -17.01 8.95
N GLN A 164 0.70 -17.38 9.38
CA GLN A 164 1.09 -17.35 10.79
C GLN A 164 1.28 -15.94 11.36
N GLN A 165 1.44 -14.96 10.50
CA GLN A 165 1.77 -13.59 10.91
C GLN A 165 0.63 -12.59 10.70
N ILE A 166 -0.46 -13.05 10.10
CA ILE A 166 -1.58 -12.18 9.74
C ILE A 166 -2.21 -11.51 10.97
N ASP A 167 -2.26 -12.18 12.09
CA ASP A 167 -2.82 -11.64 13.34
C ASP A 167 -2.07 -10.40 13.82
N ARG A 168 -0.78 -10.28 13.51
CA ARG A 168 0.00 -9.08 13.82
C ARG A 168 -0.44 -7.87 13.02
N TRP A 169 -0.96 -8.09 11.81
CA TRP A 169 -1.51 -7.05 10.96
C TRP A 169 -2.93 -6.62 11.37
N ALA A 170 -3.72 -7.52 11.94
CA ALA A 170 -5.07 -7.21 12.43
C ALA A 170 -5.07 -6.08 13.45
N HIS A 171 -3.98 -5.91 14.20
CA HIS A 171 -3.82 -4.80 15.13
C HIS A 171 -3.41 -3.48 14.47
N ILE A 172 -3.05 -3.49 13.18
CA ILE A 172 -2.53 -2.30 12.50
C ILE A 172 -3.66 -1.48 11.89
N SER A 173 -4.69 -2.10 11.35
CA SER A 173 -5.90 -1.38 10.97
C SER A 173 -7.07 -2.32 10.67
N ASN A 174 -8.27 -1.90 11.05
CA ASN A 174 -9.51 -2.45 10.54
C ASN A 174 -9.75 -2.03 9.06
N GLU A 175 -8.78 -1.37 8.44
CA GLU A 175 -8.85 -0.77 7.10
C GLU A 175 -8.21 -1.64 6.01
N PHE A 176 -7.72 -2.84 6.35
CA PHE A 176 -7.11 -3.75 5.36
C PHE A 176 -8.05 -4.89 4.98
N TYR A 177 -8.16 -5.14 3.67
CA TYR A 177 -8.72 -6.39 3.19
C TYR A 177 -7.67 -7.49 3.21
N GLN A 178 -8.01 -8.60 3.88
CA GLN A 178 -7.20 -9.80 3.83
C GLN A 178 -7.58 -10.62 2.60
N LEU A 179 -6.61 -10.84 1.73
CA LEU A 179 -6.73 -11.71 0.58
C LEU A 179 -5.94 -13.00 0.83
N GLY A 180 -6.62 -14.13 0.82
CA GLY A 180 -5.98 -15.45 0.85
C GLY A 180 -5.65 -15.91 -0.57
N THR A 181 -4.44 -16.43 -0.81
CA THR A 181 -4.10 -17.17 -2.03
C THR A 181 -4.21 -18.67 -1.73
N PHE A 182 -4.78 -19.44 -2.62
CA PHE A 182 -5.01 -20.88 -2.51
C PHE A 182 -4.01 -21.68 -3.32
#